data_97add0ef22c56808de12408f3e742841
#
_entry.id   97add0ef22c56808de12408f3e742841
#
_cell.length_a   1.000
_cell.length_b   1.000
_cell.length_c   1.000
_cell.angle_alpha   90.00
_cell.angle_beta   90.00
_cell.angle_gamma   90.00
#
_symmetry.space_group_name_H-M   'P 1'
#
loop_
_entity.id
_entity.type
_entity.pdbx_description
1 polymer ?
#
loop_
_entity_poly.entity_id
_entity_poly.type
_entity_poly.pdbx_seq_one_letter_code
_entity_poly.pdbx_strand_id
1 'polypeptide(L)'
;MVERAKGDTMEYPLIWFAASACTGCSVSVLNSVSPTLKNVLIDEVVPGKHINLRYHATVMAGQGDAVIEEMEQTSENKKGGYILLVEGAIPTAAEGAYGTVGENEGKPVPMASRVEHLAGNALAIIALGTCASFGGIAAGAPNPTGCVSVDQFLKQHSINVPLINVPGCAPHPDWFVGTVAAILLKGLPKPEELDENKRPKAFYGKLIHENCPRRAYFEEGKFAKKFGDPGCLNELGCKGPVTYADCPLRLWNHGTNWCIGCGGSCIGCVEPGFPDLLAPFYQKLSDDALPAVGKGQ
;
A
#
# COMPACT_ATOMS: atom_id res chain seq x y z
N MET A 1 -13.74 38.79 9.26
CA MET A 1 -13.80 37.37 9.70
C MET A 1 -15.21 36.90 9.37
N VAL A 2 -15.34 36.09 8.33
CA VAL A 2 -16.65 35.50 7.98
C VAL A 2 -16.74 34.22 8.78
N GLU A 3 -17.59 34.14 9.78
CA GLU A 3 -17.99 32.89 10.42
C GLU A 3 -18.61 31.98 9.34
N ARG A 4 -17.89 30.94 8.95
CA ARG A 4 -18.48 29.83 8.19
C ARG A 4 -19.44 29.11 9.16
N ALA A 5 -20.72 29.12 8.82
CA ALA A 5 -21.69 28.22 9.41
C ALA A 5 -21.11 26.80 9.29
N LYS A 6 -21.03 26.04 10.41
CA LYS A 6 -20.73 24.62 10.41
C LYS A 6 -21.86 23.91 9.67
N GLY A 7 -21.71 23.77 8.35
CA GLY A 7 -22.44 22.78 7.59
C GLY A 7 -22.01 21.39 8.06
N ASP A 8 -22.92 20.41 8.05
CA ASP A 8 -22.62 19.01 8.42
C ASP A 8 -21.48 18.46 7.58
N THR A 9 -20.25 18.51 8.10
CA THR A 9 -19.09 17.88 7.46
C THR A 9 -19.18 16.39 7.69
N MET A 10 -19.24 15.61 6.61
CA MET A 10 -19.24 14.16 6.69
C MET A 10 -17.85 13.68 7.09
N GLU A 11 -17.77 13.06 8.26
CA GLU A 11 -16.53 12.55 8.81
C GLU A 11 -16.35 11.06 8.48
N TYR A 12 -15.15 10.69 8.00
CA TYR A 12 -14.73 9.31 7.78
C TYR A 12 -13.61 8.96 8.78
N PRO A 13 -13.92 8.26 9.87
CA PRO A 13 -12.89 7.78 10.79
C PRO A 13 -11.92 6.85 10.08
N LEU A 14 -10.62 7.01 10.35
CA LEU A 14 -9.54 6.18 9.82
C LEU A 14 -8.77 5.54 10.97
N ILE A 15 -8.72 4.21 10.98
CA ILE A 15 -7.82 3.43 11.82
C ILE A 15 -6.65 3.00 10.92
N TRP A 16 -5.43 3.49 11.19
CA TRP A 16 -4.21 3.08 10.51
C TRP A 16 -3.48 2.07 11.37
N PHE A 17 -3.66 0.81 11.07
CA PHE A 17 -3.09 -0.29 11.82
C PHE A 17 -1.77 -0.76 11.20
N ALA A 18 -0.66 -0.65 11.96
CA ALA A 18 0.63 -1.20 11.59
C ALA A 18 0.74 -2.65 12.10
N ALA A 19 0.73 -3.61 11.18
CA ALA A 19 1.01 -5.02 11.45
C ALA A 19 2.54 -5.29 11.36
N SER A 20 2.99 -6.38 10.74
CA SER A 20 4.43 -6.61 10.52
C SER A 20 4.97 -5.66 9.45
N ALA A 21 5.20 -4.41 9.86
CA ALA A 21 5.59 -3.29 9.01
C ALA A 21 6.96 -2.75 9.38
N CYS A 22 7.66 -2.17 8.40
CA CYS A 22 8.88 -1.40 8.62
C CYS A 22 8.62 0.11 8.80
N THR A 23 7.35 0.53 8.83
CA THR A 23 6.89 1.93 8.86
C THR A 23 7.24 2.72 7.59
N GLY A 24 7.81 2.08 6.57
CA GLY A 24 8.24 2.73 5.33
C GLY A 24 7.08 3.32 4.52
N CYS A 25 5.88 2.72 4.59
CA CYS A 25 4.70 3.25 3.93
C CYS A 25 4.22 4.55 4.61
N SER A 26 4.18 4.57 5.94
CA SER A 26 3.90 5.80 6.72
C SER A 26 4.89 6.90 6.40
N VAL A 27 6.20 6.60 6.40
CA VAL A 27 7.27 7.57 6.06
C VAL A 27 7.11 8.08 4.62
N SER A 28 6.78 7.19 3.68
CA SER A 28 6.52 7.60 2.30
C SER A 28 5.36 8.58 2.20
N VAL A 29 4.23 8.28 2.86
CA VAL A 29 3.05 9.17 2.84
C VAL A 29 3.34 10.51 3.50
N LEU A 30 4.21 10.58 4.53
CA LEU A 30 4.68 11.84 5.12
C LEU A 30 5.41 12.75 4.12
N ASN A 31 5.99 12.18 3.04
CA ASN A 31 6.61 12.93 1.96
C ASN A 31 5.62 13.50 0.93
N SER A 32 4.31 13.34 1.14
CA SER A 32 3.31 13.98 0.28
C SER A 32 3.41 15.50 0.39
N VAL A 33 3.51 16.18 -0.75
CA VAL A 33 3.76 17.63 -0.80
C VAL A 33 2.48 18.41 -1.11
N SER A 34 1.62 17.90 -1.98
CA SER A 34 0.37 18.57 -2.37
C SER A 34 -0.69 17.57 -2.82
N PRO A 35 -1.69 17.32 -1.98
CA PRO A 35 -1.85 17.79 -0.60
C PRO A 35 -0.86 17.12 0.36
N THR A 36 -0.45 17.82 1.41
CA THR A 36 0.36 17.24 2.49
C THR A 36 -0.46 16.24 3.30
N LEU A 37 0.20 15.35 4.06
CA LEU A 37 -0.52 14.45 4.98
C LEU A 37 -1.39 15.23 5.98
N LYS A 38 -0.93 16.40 6.45
CA LYS A 38 -1.74 17.29 7.29
C LYS A 38 -3.03 17.68 6.59
N ASN A 39 -2.95 18.07 5.32
CA ASN A 39 -4.17 18.43 4.56
C ASN A 39 -5.13 17.26 4.44
N VAL A 40 -4.60 16.04 4.25
CA VAL A 40 -5.43 14.82 4.10
C VAL A 40 -6.13 14.42 5.38
N LEU A 41 -5.44 14.51 6.53
CA LEU A 41 -5.90 13.97 7.81
C LEU A 41 -6.51 15.02 8.76
N ILE A 42 -6.20 16.31 8.56
CA ILE A 42 -6.63 17.39 9.46
C ILE A 42 -7.49 18.41 8.73
N ASP A 43 -7.10 18.78 7.51
CA ASP A 43 -7.84 19.74 6.71
C ASP A 43 -8.88 19.03 5.81
N GLU A 44 -9.85 19.76 5.27
CA GLU A 44 -10.79 19.21 4.30
C GLU A 44 -10.15 19.16 2.91
N VAL A 45 -9.65 17.99 2.48
CA VAL A 45 -9.16 17.79 1.09
C VAL A 45 -10.31 17.91 0.08
N VAL A 46 -11.50 17.47 0.48
CA VAL A 46 -12.74 17.61 -0.27
C VAL A 46 -13.71 18.43 0.56
N PRO A 47 -14.22 19.56 0.06
CA PRO A 47 -15.15 20.40 0.81
C PRO A 47 -16.32 19.60 1.39
N GLY A 48 -16.59 19.76 2.68
CA GLY A 48 -17.65 19.05 3.40
C GLY A 48 -17.34 17.59 3.73
N LYS A 49 -16.12 17.10 3.47
CA LYS A 49 -15.70 15.73 3.81
C LYS A 49 -14.32 15.72 4.47
N HIS A 50 -14.19 14.99 5.56
CA HIS A 50 -13.02 14.97 6.40
C HIS A 50 -12.61 13.53 6.75
N ILE A 51 -11.31 13.22 6.65
CA ILE A 51 -10.73 12.01 7.21
C ILE A 51 -10.28 12.32 8.63
N ASN A 52 -10.83 11.60 9.60
CA ASN A 52 -10.43 11.74 10.99
C ASN A 52 -9.55 10.55 11.39
N LEU A 53 -8.25 10.78 11.53
CA LEU A 53 -7.29 9.77 11.99
C LEU A 53 -7.53 9.49 13.48
N ARG A 54 -8.11 8.32 13.78
CA ARG A 54 -8.43 7.88 15.13
C ARG A 54 -7.30 7.07 15.77
N TYR A 55 -6.55 6.34 14.96
CA TYR A 55 -5.44 5.52 15.44
C TYR A 55 -4.31 5.47 14.42
N HIS A 56 -3.05 5.64 14.88
CA HIS A 56 -1.83 5.41 14.14
C HIS A 56 -0.67 5.25 15.12
N ALA A 57 -0.07 4.08 15.20
CA ALA A 57 0.89 3.71 16.23
C ALA A 57 2.12 4.63 16.36
N THR A 58 2.53 5.31 15.27
CA THR A 58 3.77 6.12 15.23
C THR A 58 3.54 7.62 15.10
N VAL A 59 2.33 8.08 14.77
CA VAL A 59 2.01 9.52 14.57
C VAL A 59 1.24 10.09 15.75
N MET A 60 0.51 9.26 16.48
CA MET A 60 -0.26 9.69 17.66
C MET A 60 0.68 10.12 18.79
N ALA A 61 0.27 11.15 19.54
CA ALA A 61 0.94 11.56 20.77
C ALA A 61 0.60 10.65 21.97
N GLY A 62 -0.55 9.95 21.91
CA GLY A 62 -0.98 9.02 22.95
C GLY A 62 -0.24 7.68 22.92
N GLN A 63 -0.29 6.95 24.03
CA GLN A 63 0.33 5.62 24.15
C GLN A 63 -0.47 4.72 25.13
N GLY A 64 -0.16 3.42 25.08
CA GLY A 64 -0.73 2.43 26.02
C GLY A 64 -2.24 2.22 25.81
N ASP A 65 -2.93 1.93 26.91
CA ASP A 65 -4.35 1.53 26.90
C ASP A 65 -5.26 2.60 26.30
N ALA A 66 -4.98 3.88 26.53
CA ALA A 66 -5.81 4.98 26.03
C ALA A 66 -5.93 4.98 24.49
N VAL A 67 -4.87 4.66 23.75
CA VAL A 67 -4.92 4.61 22.27
C VAL A 67 -5.50 3.30 21.76
N ILE A 68 -5.30 2.21 22.49
CA ILE A 68 -5.96 0.93 22.20
C ILE A 68 -7.47 1.07 22.39
N GLU A 69 -7.89 1.69 23.50
CA GLU A 69 -9.30 1.96 23.79
C GLU A 69 -9.93 2.85 22.70
N GLU A 70 -9.24 3.90 22.24
CA GLU A 70 -9.72 4.77 21.15
C GLU A 70 -9.93 3.97 19.84
N MET A 71 -9.01 3.06 19.51
CA MET A 71 -9.12 2.18 18.35
C MET A 71 -10.33 1.25 18.46
N GLU A 72 -10.49 0.58 19.63
CA GLU A 72 -11.61 -0.32 19.92
C GLU A 72 -12.95 0.42 19.90
N GLN A 73 -13.05 1.54 20.60
CA GLN A 73 -14.26 2.36 20.64
C GLN A 73 -14.64 2.88 19.26
N THR A 74 -13.66 3.23 18.43
CA THR A 74 -13.93 3.63 17.04
C THR A 74 -14.52 2.47 16.25
N SER A 75 -13.96 1.27 16.39
CA SER A 75 -14.47 0.06 15.72
C SER A 75 -15.90 -0.28 16.17
N GLU A 76 -16.18 -0.21 17.46
CA GLU A 76 -17.49 -0.55 18.05
C GLU A 76 -18.56 0.51 17.70
N ASN A 77 -18.25 1.80 17.93
CA ASN A 77 -19.20 2.90 17.81
C ASN A 77 -19.45 3.32 16.36
N LYS A 78 -18.53 3.00 15.44
CA LYS A 78 -18.60 3.36 14.01
C LYS A 78 -18.64 2.13 13.11
N LYS A 79 -19.25 1.06 13.58
CA LYS A 79 -19.40 -0.19 12.84
C LYS A 79 -19.98 0.03 11.44
N GLY A 80 -19.25 -0.42 10.40
CA GLY A 80 -19.61 -0.18 8.99
C GLY A 80 -19.42 1.26 8.53
N GLY A 81 -18.80 2.14 9.32
CA GLY A 81 -18.65 3.57 9.01
C GLY A 81 -17.23 4.11 9.09
N TYR A 82 -16.21 3.27 9.27
CA TYR A 82 -14.81 3.69 9.27
C TYR A 82 -13.98 2.94 8.23
N ILE A 83 -12.88 3.54 7.83
CA ILE A 83 -11.89 2.92 6.94
C ILE A 83 -10.80 2.30 7.81
N LEU A 84 -10.48 1.02 7.56
CA LEU A 84 -9.32 0.37 8.13
C LEU A 84 -8.18 0.42 7.11
N LEU A 85 -7.08 1.07 7.46
CA LEU A 85 -5.85 0.99 6.70
C LEU A 85 -4.90 0.02 7.41
N VAL A 86 -4.41 -0.97 6.69
CA VAL A 86 -3.41 -1.92 7.19
C VAL A 86 -2.09 -1.68 6.47
N GLU A 87 -1.03 -1.43 7.25
CA GLU A 87 0.35 -1.35 6.80
C GLU A 87 1.12 -2.57 7.31
N GLY A 88 1.83 -3.28 6.42
CA GLY A 88 2.54 -4.51 6.78
C GLY A 88 1.71 -5.79 6.59
N ALA A 89 2.38 -6.93 6.61
CA ALA A 89 1.74 -8.24 6.50
C ALA A 89 1.26 -8.73 7.88
N ILE A 90 0.31 -9.67 7.90
CA ILE A 90 -0.29 -10.17 9.15
C ILE A 90 0.40 -11.47 9.55
N PRO A 91 1.11 -11.53 10.69
CA PRO A 91 1.76 -12.74 11.17
C PRO A 91 0.71 -13.69 11.75
N THR A 92 0.67 -14.94 11.27
CA THR A 92 -0.34 -15.93 11.69
C THR A 92 0.25 -17.18 12.35
N ALA A 93 1.55 -17.46 12.20
CA ALA A 93 2.18 -18.61 12.83
C ALA A 93 2.18 -18.48 14.36
N ALA A 94 2.21 -19.62 15.04
CA ALA A 94 2.13 -19.70 16.51
C ALA A 94 0.95 -18.89 17.09
N GLU A 95 -0.24 -19.01 16.49
CA GLU A 95 -1.45 -18.30 16.88
C GLU A 95 -1.30 -16.77 16.89
N GLY A 96 -0.43 -16.25 15.99
CA GLY A 96 -0.16 -14.81 15.86
C GLY A 96 0.84 -14.25 16.89
N ALA A 97 1.50 -15.09 17.69
CA ALA A 97 2.39 -14.65 18.76
C ALA A 97 3.65 -13.88 18.30
N TYR A 98 3.96 -13.90 16.99
CA TYR A 98 5.09 -13.13 16.42
C TYR A 98 4.85 -11.63 16.31
N GLY A 99 3.62 -11.15 16.55
CA GLY A 99 3.31 -9.73 16.56
C GLY A 99 2.12 -9.44 17.46
N THR A 100 2.29 -8.53 18.43
CA THR A 100 1.23 -8.19 19.41
C THR A 100 1.03 -6.68 19.48
N VAL A 101 -0.20 -6.25 19.75
CA VAL A 101 -0.58 -4.84 19.96
C VAL A 101 -1.52 -4.74 21.14
N GLY A 102 -1.03 -4.11 22.21
CA GLY A 102 -1.75 -3.98 23.48
C GLY A 102 -1.89 -5.30 24.24
N GLU A 103 -2.57 -5.21 25.36
CA GLU A 103 -2.83 -6.31 26.27
C GLU A 103 -4.32 -6.41 26.58
N ASN A 104 -4.76 -7.59 26.95
CA ASN A 104 -6.07 -7.82 27.55
C ASN A 104 -5.88 -8.69 28.78
N GLU A 105 -6.27 -8.18 29.96
CA GLU A 105 -6.08 -8.85 31.26
C GLU A 105 -4.61 -9.28 31.50
N GLY A 106 -3.65 -8.42 31.11
CA GLY A 106 -2.21 -8.68 31.25
C GLY A 106 -1.65 -9.69 30.25
N LYS A 107 -2.41 -10.09 29.21
CA LYS A 107 -1.95 -10.97 28.14
C LYS A 107 -1.79 -10.20 26.83
N PRO A 108 -0.64 -10.32 26.14
CA PRO A 108 -0.45 -9.70 24.84
C PRO A 108 -1.52 -10.13 23.83
N VAL A 109 -2.08 -9.19 23.07
CA VAL A 109 -3.08 -9.47 22.04
C VAL A 109 -2.40 -9.56 20.67
N PRO A 110 -2.54 -10.70 19.95
CA PRO A 110 -1.98 -10.85 18.62
C PRO A 110 -2.50 -9.80 17.62
N MET A 111 -1.62 -9.30 16.75
CA MET A 111 -2.00 -8.41 15.64
C MET A 111 -3.09 -9.03 14.76
N ALA A 112 -2.99 -10.35 14.52
CA ALA A 112 -3.98 -11.10 13.74
C ALA A 112 -5.39 -10.96 14.34
N SER A 113 -5.54 -11.15 15.66
CA SER A 113 -6.84 -11.02 16.37
C SER A 113 -7.37 -9.59 16.29
N ARG A 114 -6.47 -8.57 16.40
CA ARG A 114 -6.86 -7.16 16.22
C ARG A 114 -7.37 -6.89 14.81
N VAL A 115 -6.62 -7.33 13.80
CA VAL A 115 -7.04 -7.14 12.40
C VAL A 115 -8.35 -7.86 12.11
N GLU A 116 -8.57 -9.07 12.63
CA GLU A 116 -9.82 -9.80 12.47
C GLU A 116 -11.01 -9.01 13.01
N HIS A 117 -10.91 -8.52 14.25
CA HIS A 117 -11.94 -7.71 14.89
C HIS A 117 -12.20 -6.41 14.11
N LEU A 118 -11.15 -5.65 13.80
CA LEU A 118 -11.27 -4.38 13.09
C LEU A 118 -11.81 -4.57 11.66
N ALA A 119 -11.34 -5.59 10.94
CA ALA A 119 -11.78 -5.85 9.58
C ALA A 119 -13.26 -6.22 9.50
N GLY A 120 -13.76 -6.99 10.47
CA GLY A 120 -15.18 -7.39 10.53
C GLY A 120 -16.14 -6.22 10.71
N ASN A 121 -15.67 -5.09 11.24
CA ASN A 121 -16.46 -3.89 11.51
C ASN A 121 -16.21 -2.74 10.53
N ALA A 122 -15.24 -2.86 9.62
CA ALA A 122 -14.85 -1.78 8.72
C ALA A 122 -15.85 -1.57 7.56
N LEU A 123 -15.98 -0.33 7.08
CA LEU A 123 -16.65 0.00 5.83
C LEU A 123 -15.86 -0.54 4.62
N ALA A 124 -14.56 -0.37 4.67
CA ALA A 124 -13.61 -0.81 3.64
C ALA A 124 -12.21 -0.92 4.24
N ILE A 125 -11.35 -1.69 3.58
CA ILE A 125 -9.94 -1.82 3.94
C ILE A 125 -9.06 -1.28 2.83
N ILE A 126 -8.03 -0.50 3.19
CA ILE A 126 -6.92 -0.13 2.32
C ILE A 126 -5.68 -0.89 2.78
N ALA A 127 -5.17 -1.80 1.96
CA ALA A 127 -3.89 -2.46 2.20
C ALA A 127 -2.77 -1.60 1.61
N LEU A 128 -2.06 -0.87 2.48
CA LEU A 128 -1.02 0.08 2.08
C LEU A 128 0.36 -0.58 2.09
N GLY A 129 1.00 -0.56 0.94
CA GLY A 129 2.30 -1.19 0.73
C GLY A 129 2.19 -2.65 0.28
N THR A 130 3.27 -3.16 -0.33
CA THR A 130 3.32 -4.52 -0.89
C THR A 130 3.20 -5.60 0.18
N CYS A 131 3.66 -5.32 1.41
CA CYS A 131 3.52 -6.27 2.52
C CYS A 131 2.04 -6.48 2.88
N ALA A 132 1.26 -5.43 3.03
CA ALA A 132 -0.17 -5.53 3.30
C ALA A 132 -0.93 -6.11 2.10
N SER A 133 -0.61 -5.66 0.87
CA SER A 133 -1.31 -6.07 -0.36
C SER A 133 -1.05 -7.53 -0.74
N PHE A 134 0.21 -8.00 -0.61
CA PHE A 134 0.65 -9.28 -1.19
C PHE A 134 1.57 -10.12 -0.27
N GLY A 135 1.80 -9.68 0.97
CA GLY A 135 2.75 -10.32 1.89
C GLY A 135 4.14 -9.69 1.83
N GLY A 136 4.64 -9.37 0.65
CA GLY A 136 5.88 -8.64 0.41
C GLY A 136 7.10 -9.24 1.11
N ILE A 137 8.00 -8.38 1.58
CA ILE A 137 9.24 -8.82 2.27
C ILE A 137 8.94 -9.58 3.56
N ALA A 138 7.89 -9.22 4.29
CA ALA A 138 7.55 -9.89 5.54
C ALA A 138 7.12 -11.35 5.34
N ALA A 139 6.49 -11.67 4.19
CA ALA A 139 6.10 -13.02 3.82
C ALA A 139 7.13 -13.74 2.92
N GLY A 140 8.26 -13.09 2.63
CA GLY A 140 9.34 -13.68 1.82
C GLY A 140 9.89 -14.97 2.44
N ALA A 141 10.29 -15.91 1.58
CA ALA A 141 10.78 -17.22 2.02
C ALA A 141 12.00 -17.10 2.97
N PRO A 142 12.06 -17.90 4.05
CA PRO A 142 11.22 -19.05 4.39
C PRO A 142 9.94 -18.74 5.19
N ASN A 143 9.58 -17.47 5.42
CA ASN A 143 8.41 -17.00 6.14
C ASN A 143 8.12 -17.73 7.48
N PRO A 144 9.02 -17.71 8.45
CA PRO A 144 8.85 -18.44 9.71
C PRO A 144 7.73 -17.86 10.58
N THR A 145 7.35 -16.62 10.36
CA THR A 145 6.27 -15.92 11.09
C THR A 145 4.89 -16.21 10.52
N GLY A 146 4.80 -16.92 9.37
CA GLY A 146 3.55 -17.15 8.67
C GLY A 146 2.83 -15.87 8.24
N CYS A 147 3.59 -14.82 7.89
CA CYS A 147 3.01 -13.58 7.40
C CYS A 147 2.20 -13.81 6.12
N VAL A 148 1.00 -13.24 6.10
CA VAL A 148 0.08 -13.28 4.95
C VAL A 148 -0.36 -11.87 4.55
N SER A 149 -0.82 -11.71 3.30
CA SER A 149 -1.45 -10.46 2.87
C SER A 149 -2.82 -10.27 3.54
N VAL A 150 -3.32 -9.04 3.50
CA VAL A 150 -4.68 -8.74 3.98
C VAL A 150 -5.73 -9.56 3.23
N ASP A 151 -5.62 -9.68 1.91
CA ASP A 151 -6.58 -10.48 1.11
C ASP A 151 -6.61 -11.97 1.52
N GLN A 152 -5.43 -12.55 1.72
CA GLN A 152 -5.31 -13.94 2.19
C GLN A 152 -5.90 -14.10 3.59
N PHE A 153 -5.60 -13.16 4.49
CA PHE A 153 -6.12 -13.16 5.87
C PHE A 153 -7.65 -13.07 5.90
N LEU A 154 -8.24 -12.14 5.15
CA LEU A 154 -9.69 -11.99 5.06
C LEU A 154 -10.37 -13.25 4.55
N LYS A 155 -9.79 -13.90 3.53
CA LYS A 155 -10.29 -15.17 2.99
C LYS A 155 -10.22 -16.31 4.02
N GLN A 156 -9.11 -16.42 4.76
CA GLN A 156 -8.93 -17.43 5.80
C GLN A 156 -9.96 -17.30 6.93
N HIS A 157 -10.34 -16.07 7.27
CA HIS A 157 -11.30 -15.76 8.33
C HIS A 157 -12.74 -15.56 7.81
N SER A 158 -13.00 -15.78 6.52
CA SER A 158 -14.33 -15.60 5.90
C SER A 158 -14.90 -14.17 6.09
N ILE A 159 -14.04 -13.16 6.14
CA ILE A 159 -14.43 -11.76 6.26
C ILE A 159 -14.65 -11.17 4.87
N ASN A 160 -15.88 -10.73 4.61
CA ASN A 160 -16.25 -10.14 3.33
C ASN A 160 -16.42 -8.62 3.46
N VAL A 161 -15.36 -7.89 3.18
CA VAL A 161 -15.30 -6.42 3.22
C VAL A 161 -14.59 -5.90 1.97
N PRO A 162 -14.99 -4.75 1.40
CA PRO A 162 -14.29 -4.15 0.27
C PRO A 162 -12.82 -3.92 0.58
N LEU A 163 -11.92 -4.40 -0.30
CA LEU A 163 -10.47 -4.28 -0.16
C LEU A 163 -9.89 -3.55 -1.37
N ILE A 164 -9.04 -2.55 -1.09
CA ILE A 164 -8.28 -1.80 -2.07
C ILE A 164 -6.79 -1.99 -1.76
N ASN A 165 -6.03 -2.52 -2.71
CA ASN A 165 -4.59 -2.68 -2.59
C ASN A 165 -3.87 -1.46 -3.18
N VAL A 166 -3.00 -0.85 -2.38
CA VAL A 166 -2.12 0.25 -2.79
C VAL A 166 -0.66 -0.18 -2.57
N PRO A 167 -0.14 -1.12 -3.42
CA PRO A 167 1.18 -1.69 -3.23
C PRO A 167 2.30 -0.71 -3.57
N GLY A 168 3.49 -1.05 -3.11
CA GLY A 168 4.77 -0.36 -3.28
C GLY A 168 5.64 -0.64 -2.07
N CYS A 169 6.95 -0.68 -2.23
CA CYS A 169 7.87 -0.89 -1.11
C CYS A 169 8.92 0.25 -1.10
N ALA A 170 8.44 1.39 -0.60
CA ALA A 170 7.13 1.82 -0.13
C ALA A 170 6.23 2.29 -1.30
N PRO A 171 4.89 2.49 -1.10
CA PRO A 171 4.01 3.04 -2.13
C PRO A 171 4.27 4.53 -2.35
N HIS A 172 3.98 5.04 -3.54
CA HIS A 172 4.05 6.47 -3.81
C HIS A 172 3.02 7.23 -2.97
N PRO A 173 3.37 8.38 -2.36
CA PRO A 173 2.43 9.18 -1.56
C PRO A 173 1.12 9.48 -2.29
N ASP A 174 1.20 9.88 -3.57
CA ASP A 174 0.03 10.25 -4.37
C ASP A 174 -0.90 9.06 -4.65
N TRP A 175 -0.41 7.82 -4.64
CA TRP A 175 -1.27 6.65 -4.80
C TRP A 175 -2.20 6.48 -3.62
N PHE A 176 -1.69 6.70 -2.41
CA PHE A 176 -2.51 6.71 -1.20
C PHE A 176 -3.46 7.91 -1.19
N VAL A 177 -2.93 9.12 -1.33
CA VAL A 177 -3.72 10.36 -1.28
C VAL A 177 -4.80 10.38 -2.37
N GLY A 178 -4.45 9.97 -3.60
CA GLY A 178 -5.41 9.89 -4.71
C GLY A 178 -6.48 8.83 -4.50
N THR A 179 -6.14 7.69 -3.88
CA THR A 179 -7.13 6.65 -3.51
C THR A 179 -8.10 7.18 -2.47
N VAL A 180 -7.61 7.82 -1.41
CA VAL A 180 -8.45 8.43 -0.37
C VAL A 180 -9.32 9.55 -0.94
N ALA A 181 -8.75 10.44 -1.73
CA ALA A 181 -9.51 11.52 -2.39
C ALA A 181 -10.61 10.96 -3.32
N ALA A 182 -10.33 9.90 -4.07
CA ALA A 182 -11.33 9.24 -4.91
C ALA A 182 -12.48 8.66 -4.07
N ILE A 183 -12.18 8.01 -2.95
CA ILE A 183 -13.19 7.49 -2.01
C ILE A 183 -14.06 8.63 -1.47
N LEU A 184 -13.44 9.73 -1.05
CA LEU A 184 -14.18 10.88 -0.54
C LEU A 184 -15.07 11.55 -1.60
N LEU A 185 -14.62 11.61 -2.85
CA LEU A 185 -15.34 12.26 -3.94
C LEU A 185 -16.46 11.38 -4.51
N LYS A 186 -16.17 10.11 -4.75
CA LYS A 186 -17.02 9.21 -5.56
C LYS A 186 -17.57 8.02 -4.78
N GLY A 187 -17.11 7.79 -3.55
CA GLY A 187 -17.34 6.57 -2.79
C GLY A 187 -16.32 5.47 -3.12
N LEU A 188 -16.60 4.26 -2.63
CA LEU A 188 -15.71 3.12 -2.87
C LEU A 188 -15.57 2.83 -4.37
N PRO A 189 -14.38 2.42 -4.84
CA PRO A 189 -14.16 2.11 -6.25
C PRO A 189 -15.02 0.93 -6.68
N LYS A 190 -15.52 1.01 -7.90
CA LYS A 190 -16.23 -0.10 -8.53
C LYS A 190 -15.24 -1.18 -9.00
N PRO A 191 -15.67 -2.43 -9.18
CA PRO A 191 -14.80 -3.50 -9.65
C PRO A 191 -14.04 -3.18 -10.94
N GLU A 192 -14.67 -2.48 -11.89
CA GLU A 192 -14.04 -2.07 -13.15
C GLU A 192 -12.95 -1.02 -13.01
N GLU A 193 -12.91 -0.28 -11.90
CA GLU A 193 -11.87 0.71 -11.59
C GLU A 193 -10.63 0.08 -10.94
N LEU A 194 -10.74 -1.18 -10.54
CA LEU A 194 -9.65 -1.98 -9.99
C LEU A 194 -9.17 -3.02 -11.00
N ASP A 195 -7.88 -3.37 -10.91
CA ASP A 195 -7.34 -4.52 -11.63
C ASP A 195 -7.62 -5.84 -10.90
N GLU A 196 -7.15 -6.96 -11.46
CA GLU A 196 -7.31 -8.31 -10.88
C GLU A 196 -6.69 -8.45 -9.48
N ASN A 197 -5.69 -7.62 -9.17
CA ASN A 197 -5.01 -7.55 -7.88
C ASN A 197 -5.64 -6.52 -6.94
N LYS A 198 -6.84 -6.02 -7.26
CA LYS A 198 -7.58 -5.00 -6.50
C LYS A 198 -6.84 -3.67 -6.36
N ARG A 199 -5.93 -3.35 -7.31
CA ARG A 199 -5.20 -2.09 -7.36
C ARG A 199 -5.96 -1.07 -8.20
N PRO A 200 -6.02 0.23 -7.83
CA PRO A 200 -6.64 1.26 -8.66
C PRO A 200 -5.98 1.37 -10.04
N LYS A 201 -6.72 1.09 -11.12
CA LYS A 201 -6.21 1.18 -12.50
C LYS A 201 -5.68 2.57 -12.86
N ALA A 202 -6.14 3.61 -12.15
CA ALA A 202 -5.62 4.96 -12.32
C ALA A 202 -4.09 5.07 -12.10
N PHE A 203 -3.52 4.18 -11.27
CA PHE A 203 -2.09 4.17 -10.94
C PHE A 203 -1.38 2.93 -11.48
N TYR A 204 -2.07 1.80 -11.52
CA TYR A 204 -1.50 0.48 -11.84
C TYR A 204 -2.04 -0.12 -13.15
N GLY A 205 -2.70 0.68 -13.99
CA GLY A 205 -3.33 0.19 -15.22
C GLY A 205 -2.38 0.00 -16.40
N LYS A 206 -1.13 0.44 -16.31
CA LYS A 206 -0.14 0.36 -17.40
C LYS A 206 1.20 -0.13 -16.92
N LEU A 207 1.88 -0.86 -17.78
CA LEU A 207 3.27 -1.28 -17.52
C LEU A 207 4.22 -0.06 -17.46
N ILE A 208 5.17 -0.12 -16.56
CA ILE A 208 6.26 0.87 -16.47
C ILE A 208 6.97 0.96 -17.84
N HIS A 209 7.17 -0.19 -18.51
CA HIS A 209 7.84 -0.26 -19.81
C HIS A 209 7.13 0.55 -20.91
N GLU A 210 5.79 0.64 -20.87
CA GLU A 210 5.01 1.39 -21.87
C GLU A 210 5.35 2.88 -21.91
N ASN A 211 5.63 3.46 -20.74
CA ASN A 211 5.92 4.89 -20.57
C ASN A 211 7.40 5.15 -20.23
N CYS A 212 8.27 4.14 -20.34
CA CYS A 212 9.69 4.27 -20.01
C CYS A 212 10.43 5.11 -21.06
N PRO A 213 11.16 6.19 -20.68
CA PRO A 213 11.96 6.98 -21.61
C PRO A 213 13.06 6.18 -22.33
N ARG A 214 13.42 5.00 -21.78
CA ARG A 214 14.42 4.09 -22.38
C ARG A 214 13.79 3.04 -23.31
N ARG A 215 12.49 3.12 -23.61
CA ARG A 215 11.79 2.13 -24.44
C ARG A 215 12.35 2.06 -25.85
N ALA A 216 12.68 3.19 -26.47
CA ALA A 216 13.29 3.20 -27.81
C ALA A 216 14.57 2.36 -27.88
N TYR A 217 15.41 2.40 -26.85
CA TYR A 217 16.59 1.54 -26.79
C TYR A 217 16.24 0.04 -26.75
N PHE A 218 15.15 -0.32 -26.05
CA PHE A 218 14.69 -1.71 -26.05
C PHE A 218 14.27 -2.16 -27.45
N GLU A 219 13.48 -1.35 -28.15
CA GLU A 219 12.99 -1.63 -29.51
C GLU A 219 14.13 -1.71 -30.54
N GLU A 220 15.19 -0.94 -30.31
CA GLU A 220 16.42 -0.97 -31.15
C GLU A 220 17.41 -2.07 -30.72
N GLY A 221 17.11 -2.86 -29.72
CA GLY A 221 18.03 -3.88 -29.18
C GLY A 221 19.29 -3.32 -28.51
N LYS A 222 19.27 -2.06 -28.09
CA LYS A 222 20.37 -1.37 -27.41
C LYS A 222 20.27 -1.50 -25.91
N PHE A 223 21.00 -2.44 -25.34
CA PHE A 223 21.00 -2.73 -23.91
C PHE A 223 22.25 -2.19 -23.22
N ALA A 224 22.07 -1.59 -22.04
CA ALA A 224 23.15 -1.20 -21.16
C ALA A 224 23.88 -2.45 -20.64
N LYS A 225 25.21 -2.42 -20.58
CA LYS A 225 26.05 -3.52 -20.10
C LYS A 225 26.44 -3.36 -18.63
N LYS A 226 26.43 -2.14 -18.13
CA LYS A 226 26.66 -1.79 -16.72
C LYS A 226 25.81 -0.57 -16.36
N PHE A 227 25.59 -0.35 -15.07
CA PHE A 227 24.92 0.85 -14.59
C PHE A 227 25.71 2.10 -15.00
N GLY A 228 24.98 3.13 -15.47
CA GLY A 228 25.57 4.34 -16.04
C GLY A 228 25.70 4.34 -17.56
N ASP A 229 25.66 3.18 -18.22
CA ASP A 229 25.69 3.13 -19.69
C ASP A 229 24.38 3.64 -20.29
N PRO A 230 24.44 4.23 -21.51
CA PRO A 230 23.24 4.46 -22.29
C PRO A 230 22.61 3.12 -22.73
N GLY A 231 21.27 3.09 -22.87
CA GLY A 231 20.55 1.89 -23.29
C GLY A 231 19.46 1.45 -22.31
N CYS A 232 18.73 0.41 -22.70
CA CYS A 232 17.72 -0.20 -21.88
C CYS A 232 18.36 -1.05 -20.77
N LEU A 233 17.82 -0.96 -19.54
CA LEU A 233 18.34 -1.70 -18.38
C LEU A 233 17.82 -3.14 -18.28
N ASN A 234 17.14 -3.67 -19.29
CA ASN A 234 16.55 -5.02 -19.25
C ASN A 234 17.59 -6.11 -18.94
N GLU A 235 18.75 -6.05 -19.59
CA GLU A 235 19.86 -7.00 -19.36
C GLU A 235 20.51 -6.84 -17.97
N LEU A 236 20.28 -5.71 -17.32
CA LEU A 236 20.69 -5.45 -15.93
C LEU A 236 19.55 -5.75 -14.93
N GLY A 237 18.59 -6.56 -15.32
CA GLY A 237 17.54 -7.06 -14.45
C GLY A 237 16.37 -6.14 -14.18
N CYS A 238 16.13 -5.15 -15.05
CA CYS A 238 14.97 -4.28 -14.95
C CYS A 238 13.65 -5.05 -15.09
N LYS A 239 12.78 -4.97 -14.09
CA LYS A 239 11.45 -5.60 -14.07
C LYS A 239 10.34 -4.71 -14.66
N GLY A 240 10.70 -3.58 -15.27
CA GLY A 240 9.74 -2.66 -15.89
C GLY A 240 8.77 -3.31 -16.88
N PRO A 241 9.20 -4.29 -17.71
CA PRO A 241 8.30 -5.00 -18.63
C PRO A 241 7.21 -5.84 -17.99
N VAL A 242 7.29 -6.13 -16.68
CA VAL A 242 6.33 -6.95 -15.94
C VAL A 242 5.75 -6.21 -14.72
N THR A 243 5.98 -4.90 -14.62
CA THR A 243 5.57 -4.08 -13.46
C THR A 243 4.56 -3.04 -13.87
N TYR A 244 3.40 -3.04 -13.21
CA TYR A 244 2.30 -2.13 -13.46
C TYR A 244 2.33 -0.95 -12.50
N ALA A 245 2.81 0.21 -12.94
CA ALA A 245 2.78 1.45 -12.16
C ALA A 245 3.04 2.68 -13.05
N ASP A 246 2.61 3.85 -12.60
CA ASP A 246 2.80 5.13 -13.29
C ASP A 246 4.08 5.88 -12.90
N CYS A 247 5.06 5.20 -12.27
CA CYS A 247 6.33 5.78 -11.83
C CYS A 247 7.06 6.64 -12.89
N PRO A 248 7.13 6.25 -14.19
CA PRO A 248 7.80 7.07 -15.20
C PRO A 248 7.09 8.39 -15.50
N LEU A 249 5.79 8.47 -15.24
CA LEU A 249 4.97 9.67 -15.49
C LEU A 249 4.85 10.52 -14.22
N ARG A 250 4.63 9.88 -13.09
CA ARG A 250 4.43 10.54 -11.80
C ARG A 250 5.72 11.06 -11.20
N LEU A 251 6.79 10.27 -11.32
CA LEU A 251 8.08 10.50 -10.67
C LEU A 251 7.96 10.48 -9.13
N TRP A 252 9.09 10.47 -8.43
CA TRP A 252 9.15 10.47 -6.96
C TRP A 252 9.75 11.79 -6.45
N ASN A 253 9.64 12.02 -5.14
CA ASN A 253 10.21 13.19 -4.48
C ASN A 253 9.77 14.50 -5.17
N HIS A 254 8.46 14.69 -5.28
CA HIS A 254 7.85 15.85 -5.88
C HIS A 254 8.25 16.06 -7.37
N GLY A 255 8.18 14.98 -8.15
CA GLY A 255 8.46 15.03 -9.57
C GLY A 255 9.93 15.13 -9.95
N THR A 256 10.84 14.85 -8.99
CA THR A 256 12.29 15.01 -9.23
C THR A 256 12.85 13.88 -10.08
N ASN A 257 12.58 12.62 -9.74
CA ASN A 257 13.15 11.48 -10.45
C ASN A 257 12.45 10.16 -10.04
N TRP A 258 12.89 9.04 -10.60
CA TRP A 258 12.41 7.68 -10.30
C TRP A 258 13.53 6.67 -10.54
N CYS A 259 13.29 5.38 -10.21
CA CYS A 259 14.34 4.35 -10.19
C CYS A 259 15.18 4.30 -11.49
N ILE A 260 14.53 4.15 -12.65
CA ILE A 260 15.24 4.07 -13.96
C ILE A 260 15.81 5.43 -14.36
N GLY A 261 15.16 6.52 -14.00
CA GLY A 261 15.66 7.88 -14.22
C GLY A 261 16.96 8.16 -13.46
N CYS A 262 17.09 7.60 -12.24
CA CYS A 262 18.34 7.64 -11.46
C CYS A 262 19.38 6.62 -11.94
N GLY A 263 19.11 5.84 -12.98
CA GLY A 263 20.03 4.83 -13.52
C GLY A 263 19.93 3.47 -12.84
N GLY A 264 19.03 3.26 -11.88
CA GLY A 264 18.75 1.96 -11.27
C GLY A 264 17.70 1.15 -12.03
N SER A 265 17.79 -0.18 -12.00
CA SER A 265 16.74 -1.05 -12.57
C SER A 265 15.47 -1.01 -11.72
N CYS A 266 14.31 -1.10 -12.35
CA CYS A 266 13.06 -1.39 -11.65
C CYS A 266 13.13 -2.78 -11.02
N ILE A 267 12.76 -2.92 -9.75
CA ILE A 267 12.77 -4.19 -9.02
C ILE A 267 11.37 -4.81 -8.89
N GLY A 268 10.34 -4.18 -9.47
CA GLY A 268 8.98 -4.70 -9.43
C GLY A 268 8.28 -4.59 -8.08
N CYS A 269 8.60 -3.59 -7.29
CA CYS A 269 8.18 -3.48 -5.88
C CYS A 269 6.67 -3.38 -5.64
N VAL A 270 5.86 -3.24 -6.68
CA VAL A 270 4.39 -3.16 -6.62
C VAL A 270 3.70 -4.46 -7.03
N GLU A 271 4.46 -5.48 -7.44
CA GLU A 271 3.90 -6.71 -7.99
C GLU A 271 3.66 -7.79 -6.93
N PRO A 272 2.65 -8.67 -7.12
CA PRO A 272 2.32 -9.74 -6.16
C PRO A 272 3.48 -10.69 -5.87
N GLY A 273 4.38 -10.90 -6.85
CA GLY A 273 5.56 -11.77 -6.69
C GLY A 273 6.75 -11.15 -5.97
N PHE A 274 6.68 -9.87 -5.60
CA PHE A 274 7.78 -9.20 -4.90
C PHE A 274 7.87 -9.65 -3.43
N PRO A 275 9.08 -9.98 -2.90
CA PRO A 275 10.37 -9.94 -3.58
C PRO A 275 10.76 -11.24 -4.33
N ASP A 276 10.24 -12.40 -3.93
CA ASP A 276 10.81 -13.74 -4.23
C ASP A 276 10.81 -14.09 -5.72
N LEU A 277 9.70 -13.87 -6.42
CA LEU A 277 9.59 -14.16 -7.86
C LEU A 277 10.34 -13.15 -8.75
N LEU A 278 10.73 -12.01 -8.20
CA LEU A 278 11.42 -10.95 -8.92
C LEU A 278 12.91 -10.86 -8.58
N ALA A 279 13.35 -11.60 -7.56
CA ALA A 279 14.76 -11.79 -7.22
C ALA A 279 15.45 -12.77 -8.20
N PRO A 280 16.76 -12.62 -8.42
CA PRO A 280 17.61 -11.52 -7.99
C PRO A 280 17.35 -10.22 -8.78
N PHE A 281 17.33 -9.08 -8.09
CA PHE A 281 16.84 -7.81 -8.65
C PHE A 281 17.67 -7.25 -9.80
N TYR A 282 18.96 -7.54 -9.83
CA TYR A 282 19.91 -7.01 -10.81
C TYR A 282 20.34 -8.06 -11.83
N GLN A 283 19.53 -9.09 -12.02
CA GLN A 283 19.71 -10.11 -13.02
C GLN A 283 18.42 -10.20 -13.86
N LYS A 284 18.59 -10.42 -15.16
CA LYS A 284 17.45 -10.65 -16.06
C LYS A 284 16.68 -11.90 -15.60
N LEU A 285 15.35 -11.77 -15.53
CA LEU A 285 14.50 -12.94 -15.29
C LEU A 285 14.63 -13.88 -16.49
N SER A 286 14.59 -15.19 -16.23
CA SER A 286 14.48 -16.17 -17.32
C SER A 286 13.16 -15.95 -18.08
N ASP A 287 13.15 -16.27 -19.35
CA ASP A 287 11.95 -16.13 -20.20
C ASP A 287 10.77 -16.97 -19.66
N ASP A 288 11.07 -18.08 -18.96
CA ASP A 288 10.07 -18.93 -18.30
C ASP A 288 9.47 -18.28 -17.04
N ALA A 289 10.20 -17.39 -16.37
CA ALA A 289 9.71 -16.67 -15.18
C ALA A 289 8.80 -15.47 -15.54
N LEU A 290 8.96 -14.92 -16.74
CA LEU A 290 8.15 -13.78 -17.23
C LEU A 290 6.65 -14.08 -17.30
N PRO A 291 6.16 -15.28 -17.68
CA PRO A 291 4.75 -15.60 -17.70
C PRO A 291 4.06 -15.62 -16.34
N ALA A 292 4.79 -15.96 -15.28
CA ALA A 292 4.24 -16.03 -13.93
C ALA A 292 3.97 -14.63 -13.32
N VAL A 293 4.68 -13.61 -13.81
CA VAL A 293 4.63 -12.24 -13.30
C VAL A 293 3.83 -11.30 -14.20
N GLY A 294 3.68 -11.62 -15.48
CA GLY A 294 3.18 -10.70 -16.51
C GLY A 294 1.94 -11.14 -17.30
N LYS A 295 1.29 -12.26 -16.95
CA LYS A 295 0.06 -12.68 -17.59
C LYS A 295 -1.15 -12.42 -16.70
N GLY A 296 -1.40 -11.14 -16.38
CA GLY A 296 -2.75 -10.63 -16.30
C GLY A 296 -3.06 -10.05 -17.68
N GLN A 297 -3.90 -10.68 -18.43
CA GLN A 297 -4.45 -10.19 -19.69
C GLN A 297 -5.30 -8.95 -19.49
#